data_a854996327f3c0a6054f19b859bde5bd
#
_entry.id   a854996327f3c0a6054f19b859bde5bd
#
_cell.length_a   1.000
_cell.length_b   1.000
_cell.length_c   1.000
_cell.angle_alpha   90.00
_cell.angle_beta   90.00
_cell.angle_gamma   90.00
#
_symmetry.space_group_name_H-M   'P 1'
#
loop_
_entity.id
_entity.type
_entity.pdbx_description
1 polymer ?
#
loop_
_entity_poly.entity_id
_entity_poly.type
_entity_poly.pdbx_seq_one_letter_code
_entity_poly.pdbx_strand_id
1 'polypeptide(L)'
;MIKKNKNNVLTFPGKITKLERHVEAILFAASEPLDIETIEDRVKSTTGIKKILEKMQIDYKQRGINLICIKDKWSFRTSEDLFGLMSLQKSTQRKLSKATVETLAIIVYHQPVTRSEIEEIRGVAFATNTLEILLELDWVRPAGRKDVPGKPIQYSTTESFLNHFNIQKLSDLPTVDELSSAGLIDTTTIDSSIFGTGKFFKEQSSSKKDNIYSDIEDAISKAPKTDK
;
A
#
# COMPACT_ATOMS: atom_id res chain seq x y z
N MET A 1 -25.02 -41.25 -29.88
CA MET A 1 -24.46 -40.06 -30.59
C MET A 1 -23.96 -39.07 -29.57
N ILE A 2 -22.65 -39.05 -29.33
CA ILE A 2 -22.01 -38.13 -28.37
C ILE A 2 -21.62 -36.88 -29.14
N LYS A 3 -22.25 -35.74 -28.82
CA LYS A 3 -21.90 -34.44 -29.41
C LYS A 3 -20.52 -34.00 -28.85
N LYS A 4 -19.49 -34.06 -29.69
CA LYS A 4 -18.19 -33.47 -29.41
C LYS A 4 -18.33 -31.95 -29.31
N ASN A 5 -18.10 -31.41 -28.12
CA ASN A 5 -18.00 -29.97 -27.89
C ASN A 5 -16.68 -29.47 -28.51
N LYS A 6 -16.78 -28.63 -29.55
CA LYS A 6 -15.65 -28.17 -30.40
C LYS A 6 -14.92 -26.94 -29.87
N ASN A 7 -14.96 -26.60 -28.58
CA ASN A 7 -14.40 -25.34 -28.07
C ASN A 7 -13.34 -25.53 -26.99
N ASN A 8 -12.49 -26.55 -27.09
CA ASN A 8 -11.29 -26.63 -26.26
C ASN A 8 -10.05 -26.30 -27.12
N VAL A 9 -10.03 -25.10 -27.70
CA VAL A 9 -8.81 -24.58 -28.29
C VAL A 9 -7.96 -24.08 -27.11
N LEU A 10 -7.00 -24.91 -26.67
CA LEU A 10 -5.92 -24.47 -25.84
C LEU A 10 -5.10 -23.46 -26.67
N THR A 11 -5.38 -22.17 -26.51
CA THR A 11 -4.52 -21.11 -27.04
C THR A 11 -3.22 -21.18 -26.27
N PHE A 12 -2.21 -21.81 -26.88
CA PHE A 12 -0.83 -21.66 -26.39
C PHE A 12 -0.49 -20.18 -26.34
N PRO A 13 0.20 -19.70 -25.30
CA PRO A 13 0.68 -18.34 -25.28
C PRO A 13 1.48 -18.09 -26.57
N GLY A 14 1.20 -16.98 -27.23
CA GLY A 14 1.87 -16.59 -28.49
C GLY A 14 3.37 -16.70 -28.34
N LYS A 15 4.11 -16.87 -29.45
CA LYS A 15 5.58 -17.03 -29.43
C LYS A 15 6.22 -15.94 -28.57
N ILE A 16 6.72 -16.34 -27.40
CA ILE A 16 7.46 -15.45 -26.48
C ILE A 16 8.73 -14.99 -27.21
N THR A 17 8.94 -13.72 -27.31
CA THR A 17 10.15 -13.17 -27.95
C THR A 17 11.37 -13.44 -27.08
N LYS A 18 12.56 -13.47 -27.70
CA LYS A 18 13.83 -13.64 -26.95
C LYS A 18 14.00 -12.55 -25.89
N LEU A 19 13.59 -11.32 -26.21
CA LEU A 19 13.65 -10.18 -25.30
C LEU A 19 12.71 -10.35 -24.11
N GLU A 20 11.49 -10.79 -24.34
CA GLU A 20 10.48 -11.07 -23.31
C GLU A 20 10.98 -12.14 -22.32
N ARG A 21 11.60 -13.23 -22.82
CA ARG A 21 12.23 -14.24 -21.96
C ARG A 21 13.36 -13.70 -21.09
N HIS A 22 14.16 -12.76 -21.62
CA HIS A 22 15.24 -12.15 -20.85
C HIS A 22 14.67 -11.26 -19.73
N VAL A 23 13.66 -10.43 -20.02
CA VAL A 23 12.98 -9.59 -19.04
C VAL A 23 12.34 -10.44 -17.93
N GLU A 24 11.65 -11.51 -18.31
CA GLU A 24 11.03 -12.45 -17.37
C GLU A 24 12.09 -13.07 -16.43
N ALA A 25 13.20 -13.54 -16.98
CA ALA A 25 14.27 -14.15 -16.19
C ALA A 25 14.94 -13.15 -15.23
N ILE A 26 15.15 -11.91 -15.67
CA ILE A 26 15.72 -10.84 -14.83
C ILE A 26 14.79 -10.51 -13.67
N LEU A 27 13.49 -10.32 -13.94
CA LEU A 27 12.49 -10.02 -12.91
C LEU A 27 12.30 -11.18 -11.93
N PHE A 28 12.36 -12.43 -12.41
CA PHE A 28 12.26 -13.61 -11.55
C PHE A 28 13.46 -13.76 -10.62
N ALA A 29 14.67 -13.47 -11.12
CA ALA A 29 15.92 -13.59 -10.36
C ALA A 29 16.20 -12.40 -9.43
N ALA A 30 15.43 -11.31 -9.56
CA ALA A 30 15.64 -10.10 -8.78
C ALA A 30 15.15 -10.30 -7.34
N SER A 31 15.97 -9.93 -6.37
CA SER A 31 15.60 -9.91 -4.95
C SER A 31 14.77 -8.66 -4.56
N GLU A 32 14.85 -7.61 -5.39
CA GLU A 32 14.20 -6.31 -5.17
C GLU A 32 13.43 -5.88 -6.42
N PRO A 33 12.38 -5.06 -6.28
CA PRO A 33 11.68 -4.48 -7.42
C PRO A 33 12.61 -3.66 -8.31
N LEU A 34 12.57 -3.87 -9.62
CA LEU A 34 13.43 -3.22 -10.60
C LEU A 34 12.70 -2.12 -11.37
N ASP A 35 13.38 -0.99 -11.58
CA ASP A 35 12.95 0.04 -12.52
C ASP A 35 13.26 -0.34 -13.98
N ILE A 36 12.67 0.41 -14.91
CA ILE A 36 12.82 0.14 -16.35
C ILE A 36 14.27 0.33 -16.77
N GLU A 37 14.98 1.34 -16.27
CA GLU A 37 16.37 1.64 -16.63
C GLU A 37 17.29 0.46 -16.25
N THR A 38 17.15 -0.07 -15.04
CA THR A 38 17.92 -1.23 -14.60
C THR A 38 17.63 -2.49 -15.45
N ILE A 39 16.38 -2.66 -15.89
CA ILE A 39 16.00 -3.79 -16.77
C ILE A 39 16.64 -3.59 -18.15
N GLU A 40 16.58 -2.39 -18.73
CA GLU A 40 17.17 -2.04 -20.02
C GLU A 40 18.69 -2.27 -20.03
N ASP A 41 19.37 -1.83 -19.00
CA ASP A 41 20.82 -2.02 -18.84
C ASP A 41 21.20 -3.51 -18.78
N ARG A 42 20.44 -4.32 -18.03
CA ARG A 42 20.72 -5.76 -17.92
C ARG A 42 20.43 -6.52 -19.21
N VAL A 43 19.38 -6.13 -19.93
CA VAL A 43 19.01 -6.74 -21.22
C VAL A 43 19.88 -6.23 -22.36
N LYS A 44 20.56 -5.11 -22.17
CA LYS A 44 21.32 -4.38 -23.20
C LYS A 44 20.43 -3.98 -24.39
N SER A 45 19.20 -3.56 -24.11
CA SER A 45 18.22 -3.13 -25.11
C SER A 45 17.28 -2.10 -24.48
N THR A 46 17.20 -0.95 -25.08
CA THR A 46 16.31 0.16 -24.65
C THR A 46 14.98 0.15 -25.40
N THR A 47 14.82 -0.71 -26.41
CA THR A 47 13.67 -0.63 -27.30
C THR A 47 12.51 -1.48 -26.81
N GLY A 48 11.44 -0.81 -26.37
CA GLY A 48 10.14 -1.44 -26.15
C GLY A 48 9.97 -2.23 -24.85
N ILE A 49 10.87 -2.12 -23.88
CA ILE A 49 10.79 -2.81 -22.58
C ILE A 49 9.48 -2.50 -21.88
N LYS A 50 9.04 -1.24 -21.85
CA LYS A 50 7.77 -0.85 -21.25
C LYS A 50 6.57 -1.61 -21.85
N LYS A 51 6.50 -1.72 -23.17
CA LYS A 51 5.43 -2.48 -23.86
C LYS A 51 5.48 -3.97 -23.52
N ILE A 52 6.68 -4.53 -23.36
CA ILE A 52 6.85 -5.92 -22.96
C ILE A 52 6.35 -6.12 -21.53
N LEU A 53 6.68 -5.23 -20.61
CA LEU A 53 6.21 -5.29 -19.22
C LEU A 53 4.68 -5.17 -19.12
N GLU A 54 4.08 -4.24 -19.85
CA GLU A 54 2.62 -4.08 -19.92
C GLU A 54 1.94 -5.35 -20.49
N LYS A 55 2.50 -5.93 -21.55
CA LYS A 55 2.01 -7.20 -22.10
C LYS A 55 2.15 -8.34 -21.08
N MET A 56 3.32 -8.48 -20.46
CA MET A 56 3.56 -9.50 -19.44
C MET A 56 2.62 -9.33 -18.24
N GLN A 57 2.32 -8.11 -17.82
CA GLN A 57 1.36 -7.85 -16.76
C GLN A 57 -0.04 -8.42 -17.08
N ILE A 58 -0.47 -8.30 -18.34
CA ILE A 58 -1.74 -8.88 -18.80
C ILE A 58 -1.66 -10.41 -18.85
N ASP A 59 -0.57 -10.95 -19.40
CA ASP A 59 -0.37 -12.41 -19.57
C ASP A 59 -0.27 -13.16 -18.22
N TYR A 60 0.23 -12.47 -17.19
CA TYR A 60 0.39 -13.00 -15.82
C TYR A 60 -0.81 -12.76 -14.92
N LYS A 61 -1.81 -11.95 -15.32
CA LYS A 61 -2.96 -11.56 -14.48
C LYS A 61 -3.78 -12.73 -13.93
N GLN A 62 -3.87 -13.83 -14.69
CA GLN A 62 -4.65 -15.03 -14.30
C GLN A 62 -3.76 -16.20 -13.87
N ARG A 63 -2.50 -15.96 -13.55
CA ARG A 63 -1.55 -16.99 -13.12
C ARG A 63 -1.36 -16.94 -11.60
N GLY A 64 -0.72 -17.96 -11.04
CA GLY A 64 -0.40 -18.01 -9.61
C GLY A 64 0.65 -16.98 -9.17
N ILE A 65 1.31 -16.31 -10.12
CA ILE A 65 2.18 -15.15 -9.90
C ILE A 65 1.74 -14.02 -10.80
N ASN A 66 1.72 -12.82 -10.29
CA ASN A 66 1.32 -11.61 -11.00
C ASN A 66 2.50 -10.65 -11.12
N LEU A 67 2.63 -9.99 -12.27
CA LEU A 67 3.60 -8.92 -12.44
C LEU A 67 2.94 -7.59 -12.04
N ILE A 68 3.50 -6.93 -11.04
CA ILE A 68 2.99 -5.66 -10.53
C ILE A 68 4.02 -4.54 -10.66
N CYS A 69 3.51 -3.33 -10.80
CA CYS A 69 4.30 -2.11 -10.85
C CYS A 69 3.89 -1.22 -9.68
N ILE A 70 4.84 -0.86 -8.82
CA ILE A 70 4.66 0.07 -7.70
C ILE A 70 5.76 1.13 -7.79
N LYS A 71 5.38 2.40 -7.83
CA LYS A 71 6.34 3.51 -7.93
C LYS A 71 7.35 3.32 -9.07
N ASP A 72 6.86 2.94 -10.25
CA ASP A 72 7.66 2.65 -11.45
C ASP A 72 8.65 1.49 -11.32
N LYS A 73 8.56 0.70 -10.25
CA LYS A 73 9.35 -0.52 -10.03
C LYS A 73 8.49 -1.76 -10.24
N TRP A 74 9.03 -2.72 -10.96
CA TRP A 74 8.37 -3.95 -11.39
C TRP A 74 8.87 -5.15 -10.60
N SER A 75 7.94 -5.99 -10.16
CA SER A 75 8.27 -7.25 -9.46
C SER A 75 7.19 -8.31 -9.66
N PHE A 76 7.59 -9.60 -9.63
CA PHE A 76 6.65 -10.70 -9.53
C PHE A 76 6.20 -10.89 -8.09
N ARG A 77 4.89 -11.12 -7.90
CA ARG A 77 4.31 -11.48 -6.60
C ARG A 77 3.34 -12.64 -6.76
N THR A 78 3.19 -13.42 -5.69
CA THR A 78 2.16 -14.46 -5.62
C THR A 78 0.78 -13.82 -5.69
N SER A 79 -0.14 -14.47 -6.42
CA SER A 79 -1.53 -14.03 -6.51
C SER A 79 -2.21 -14.08 -5.14
N GLU A 80 -3.04 -13.07 -4.84
CA GLU A 80 -3.66 -12.90 -3.51
C GLU A 80 -4.58 -14.07 -3.14
N ASP A 81 -5.26 -14.67 -4.11
CA ASP A 81 -6.13 -15.83 -3.93
C ASP A 81 -5.39 -17.09 -3.47
N LEU A 82 -4.08 -17.17 -3.70
CA LEU A 82 -3.23 -18.30 -3.32
C LEU A 82 -2.54 -18.13 -1.96
N PHE A 83 -2.74 -17.01 -1.29
CA PHE A 83 -2.09 -16.72 -0.01
C PHE A 83 -2.34 -17.82 1.05
N GLY A 84 -3.56 -18.37 1.07
CA GLY A 84 -3.90 -19.48 1.98
C GLY A 84 -3.08 -20.75 1.74
N LEU A 85 -2.70 -21.06 0.50
CA LEU A 85 -1.87 -22.21 0.16
C LEU A 85 -0.40 -21.99 0.56
N MET A 86 0.08 -20.75 0.51
CA MET A 86 1.46 -20.40 0.88
C MET A 86 1.69 -20.32 2.39
N SER A 87 0.61 -20.18 3.18
CA SER A 87 0.69 -20.10 4.65
C SER A 87 1.14 -21.39 5.35
N LEU A 88 1.23 -22.50 4.62
CA LEU A 88 1.78 -23.78 5.12
C LEU A 88 3.28 -23.73 5.43
N GLN A 89 4.02 -22.80 4.84
CA GLN A 89 5.40 -22.53 5.24
C GLN A 89 5.39 -21.60 6.45
N LYS A 90 5.49 -22.18 7.65
CA LYS A 90 5.77 -21.42 8.87
C LYS A 90 7.14 -20.73 8.71
N SER A 91 7.12 -19.54 8.14
CA SER A 91 8.24 -18.63 8.24
C SER A 91 8.46 -18.35 9.73
N THR A 92 9.64 -18.67 10.22
CA THR A 92 10.12 -18.29 11.56
C THR A 92 10.43 -16.80 11.69
N GLN A 93 9.85 -15.97 10.82
CA GLN A 93 9.96 -14.51 10.95
C GLN A 93 9.36 -14.12 12.31
N ARG A 94 10.17 -13.47 13.13
CA ARG A 94 9.71 -12.92 14.41
C ARG A 94 8.58 -11.95 14.14
N LYS A 95 7.39 -12.24 14.65
CA LYS A 95 6.26 -11.33 14.57
C LYS A 95 6.65 -10.01 15.23
N LEU A 96 6.33 -8.90 14.58
CA LEU A 96 6.49 -7.59 15.21
C LEU A 96 5.68 -7.54 16.51
N SER A 97 6.21 -6.87 17.51
CA SER A 97 5.45 -6.64 18.73
C SER A 97 4.25 -5.73 18.47
N LYS A 98 3.20 -5.83 19.29
CA LYS A 98 2.03 -4.95 19.21
C LYS A 98 2.46 -3.46 19.25
N ALA A 99 3.39 -3.12 20.14
CA ALA A 99 3.94 -1.77 20.24
C ALA A 99 4.62 -1.29 18.93
N THR A 100 5.33 -2.19 18.23
CA THR A 100 5.98 -1.85 16.95
C THR A 100 4.94 -1.59 15.86
N VAL A 101 3.89 -2.41 15.81
CA VAL A 101 2.79 -2.24 14.83
C VAL A 101 2.02 -0.94 15.09
N GLU A 102 1.69 -0.63 16.35
CA GLU A 102 1.05 0.63 16.74
C GLU A 102 1.90 1.84 16.36
N THR A 103 3.20 1.79 16.65
CA THR A 103 4.14 2.86 16.29
C THR A 103 4.21 3.05 14.77
N LEU A 104 4.27 1.96 14.01
CA LEU A 104 4.25 2.02 12.55
C LEU A 104 2.95 2.67 12.05
N ALA A 105 1.80 2.27 12.56
CA ALA A 105 0.51 2.83 12.19
C ALA A 105 0.47 4.35 12.41
N ILE A 106 0.93 4.81 13.59
CA ILE A 106 0.99 6.27 13.88
C ILE A 106 1.90 6.99 12.87
N ILE A 107 3.08 6.45 12.57
CA ILE A 107 3.97 7.07 11.59
C ILE A 107 3.28 7.14 10.22
N VAL A 108 2.65 6.08 9.79
CA VAL A 108 1.96 6.00 8.48
C VAL A 108 0.88 7.08 8.34
N TYR A 109 0.07 7.27 9.38
CA TYR A 109 -1.07 8.19 9.34
C TYR A 109 -0.72 9.64 9.69
N HIS A 110 0.37 9.90 10.42
CA HIS A 110 0.72 11.24 10.94
C HIS A 110 2.02 11.83 10.39
N GLN A 111 2.70 11.13 9.48
CA GLN A 111 3.99 11.57 8.95
C GLN A 111 3.95 12.96 8.28
N PRO A 112 5.03 13.76 8.40
CA PRO A 112 6.22 13.48 9.19
C PRO A 112 6.00 13.74 10.69
N VAL A 113 6.35 12.79 11.55
CA VAL A 113 6.07 12.78 12.99
C VAL A 113 7.34 12.56 13.80
N THR A 114 7.45 13.23 14.95
CA THR A 114 8.58 13.08 15.90
C THR A 114 8.30 11.96 16.91
N ARG A 115 9.37 11.52 17.59
CA ARG A 115 9.24 10.53 18.66
C ARG A 115 8.27 10.98 19.76
N SER A 116 8.37 12.25 20.20
CA SER A 116 7.50 12.79 21.25
C SER A 116 6.02 12.79 20.85
N GLU A 117 5.74 13.12 19.59
CA GLU A 117 4.38 13.09 19.07
C GLU A 117 3.82 11.67 18.97
N ILE A 118 4.67 10.68 18.63
CA ILE A 118 4.27 9.27 18.63
C ILE A 118 3.92 8.82 20.05
N GLU A 119 4.73 9.18 21.06
CA GLU A 119 4.50 8.87 22.47
C GLU A 119 3.24 9.56 23.00
N GLU A 120 2.99 10.80 22.60
CA GLU A 120 1.77 11.55 22.93
C GLU A 120 0.51 10.88 22.38
N ILE A 121 0.53 10.51 21.10
CA ILE A 121 -0.60 9.81 20.47
C ILE A 121 -0.85 8.44 21.10
N ARG A 122 0.21 7.69 21.43
CA ARG A 122 0.08 6.38 22.10
C ARG A 122 -0.34 6.47 23.57
N GLY A 123 -0.13 7.62 24.21
CA GLY A 123 -0.32 7.81 25.65
C GLY A 123 0.74 7.11 26.53
N VAL A 124 1.73 6.46 25.93
CA VAL A 124 2.80 5.73 26.64
C VAL A 124 4.13 5.89 25.90
N ALA A 125 5.21 5.99 26.66
CA ALA A 125 6.56 5.95 26.09
C ALA A 125 6.82 4.59 25.43
N PHE A 126 7.53 4.58 24.31
CA PHE A 126 7.90 3.34 23.65
C PHE A 126 9.37 2.97 23.86
N ALA A 127 9.66 1.67 23.87
CA ALA A 127 11.01 1.19 24.00
C ALA A 127 11.89 1.63 22.84
N THR A 128 13.17 1.93 23.09
CA THR A 128 14.12 2.43 22.09
C THR A 128 14.21 1.54 20.88
N ASN A 129 14.19 0.21 21.06
CA ASN A 129 14.28 -0.77 19.99
C ASN A 129 13.05 -0.81 19.06
N THR A 130 11.91 -0.23 19.44
CA THR A 130 10.69 -0.24 18.61
C THR A 130 10.89 0.50 17.29
N LEU A 131 11.51 1.68 17.36
CA LEU A 131 11.80 2.48 16.18
C LEU A 131 12.99 1.91 15.39
N GLU A 132 13.99 1.37 16.11
CA GLU A 132 15.15 0.72 15.49
C GLU A 132 14.74 -0.45 14.59
N ILE A 133 13.83 -1.31 15.04
CA ILE A 133 13.29 -2.41 14.22
C ILE A 133 12.65 -1.88 12.92
N LEU A 134 11.91 -0.79 12.98
CA LEU A 134 11.27 -0.21 11.79
C LEU A 134 12.28 0.44 10.83
N LEU A 135 13.37 0.99 11.36
CA LEU A 135 14.49 1.50 10.57
C LEU A 135 15.30 0.36 9.94
N GLU A 136 15.57 -0.73 10.67
CA GLU A 136 16.25 -1.92 10.16
C GLU A 136 15.48 -2.63 9.04
N LEU A 137 14.14 -2.63 9.14
CA LEU A 137 13.26 -3.15 8.08
C LEU A 137 13.18 -2.22 6.86
N ASP A 138 13.80 -1.06 6.93
CA ASP A 138 13.70 -0.01 5.91
C ASP A 138 12.24 0.41 5.62
N TRP A 139 11.34 0.30 6.60
CA TRP A 139 9.96 0.77 6.43
C TRP A 139 9.78 2.22 6.86
N VAL A 140 10.66 2.71 7.71
CA VAL A 140 10.68 4.07 8.24
C VAL A 140 12.05 4.68 8.01
N ARG A 141 12.09 5.99 7.77
CA ARG A 141 13.33 6.76 7.64
C ARG A 141 13.23 8.11 8.33
N PRO A 142 14.36 8.72 8.71
CA PRO A 142 14.39 10.13 9.10
C PRO A 142 13.95 11.02 7.92
N ALA A 143 13.02 11.96 8.18
CA ALA A 143 12.46 12.86 7.17
C ALA A 143 12.83 14.34 7.43
N GLY A 144 13.86 14.57 8.23
CA GLY A 144 14.32 15.90 8.61
C GLY A 144 14.15 16.17 10.10
N ARG A 145 14.18 17.45 10.47
CA ARG A 145 14.00 17.93 11.85
C ARG A 145 12.85 18.92 11.91
N LYS A 146 12.06 18.84 12.97
CA LYS A 146 10.99 19.80 13.22
C LYS A 146 11.60 21.14 13.66
N ASP A 147 11.08 22.25 13.16
CA ASP A 147 11.56 23.60 13.50
C ASP A 147 10.90 24.10 14.81
N VAL A 148 11.29 23.44 15.90
CA VAL A 148 10.92 23.77 17.29
C VAL A 148 12.15 23.66 18.18
N PRO A 149 12.14 24.25 19.39
CA PRO A 149 13.25 24.09 20.34
C PRO A 149 13.64 22.62 20.51
N GLY A 150 14.94 22.33 20.44
CA GLY A 150 15.47 20.96 20.46
C GLY A 150 15.55 20.29 19.10
N LYS A 151 14.93 20.83 18.03
CA LYS A 151 14.96 20.33 16.64
C LYS A 151 14.86 18.81 16.53
N PRO A 152 13.80 18.17 17.08
CA PRO A 152 13.67 16.72 17.10
C PRO A 152 13.59 16.16 15.68
N ILE A 153 14.10 14.94 15.50
CA ILE A 153 14.04 14.20 14.23
C ILE A 153 12.58 13.82 13.96
N GLN A 154 12.16 14.04 12.73
CA GLN A 154 10.89 13.55 12.20
C GLN A 154 11.10 12.28 11.39
N TYR A 155 10.09 11.41 11.39
CA TYR A 155 10.09 10.12 10.72
C TYR A 155 8.96 10.05 9.69
N SER A 156 9.23 9.35 8.58
CA SER A 156 8.25 9.04 7.54
C SER A 156 8.47 7.64 6.98
N THR A 157 7.50 7.13 6.27
CA THR A 157 7.60 5.84 5.57
C THR A 157 8.50 5.93 4.33
N THR A 158 8.94 4.77 3.86
CA THR A 158 9.80 4.58 2.69
C THR A 158 9.02 3.94 1.53
N GLU A 159 9.68 3.81 0.37
CA GLU A 159 9.16 3.01 -0.73
C GLU A 159 9.14 1.51 -0.40
N SER A 160 10.09 1.03 0.41
CA SER A 160 10.12 -0.35 0.90
C SER A 160 8.85 -0.70 1.70
N PHE A 161 8.33 0.25 2.50
CA PHE A 161 7.04 0.11 3.17
C PHE A 161 5.91 -0.08 2.14
N LEU A 162 5.79 0.81 1.15
CA LEU A 162 4.75 0.71 0.12
C LEU A 162 4.83 -0.61 -0.66
N ASN A 163 6.05 -1.01 -1.03
CA ASN A 163 6.31 -2.27 -1.72
C ASN A 163 5.93 -3.48 -0.85
N HIS A 164 6.26 -3.47 0.45
CA HIS A 164 5.95 -4.57 1.36
C HIS A 164 4.44 -4.78 1.51
N PHE A 165 3.70 -3.69 1.67
CA PHE A 165 2.24 -3.71 1.86
C PHE A 165 1.45 -3.69 0.54
N ASN A 166 2.14 -3.71 -0.61
CA ASN A 166 1.52 -3.71 -1.95
C ASN A 166 0.57 -2.53 -2.19
N ILE A 167 0.93 -1.34 -1.72
CA ILE A 167 0.17 -0.10 -1.90
C ILE A 167 0.93 0.88 -2.79
N GLN A 168 0.21 1.56 -3.68
CA GLN A 168 0.81 2.52 -4.62
C GLN A 168 1.11 3.86 -3.93
N LYS A 169 0.19 4.30 -3.09
CA LYS A 169 0.23 5.60 -2.42
C LYS A 169 -0.31 5.44 -1.00
N LEU A 170 0.12 6.31 -0.10
CA LEU A 170 -0.42 6.38 1.26
C LEU A 170 -1.91 6.72 1.28
N SER A 171 -2.41 7.45 0.26
CA SER A 171 -3.84 7.71 0.09
C SER A 171 -4.69 6.49 -0.20
N ASP A 172 -4.08 5.37 -0.57
CA ASP A 172 -4.79 4.12 -0.81
C ASP A 172 -5.07 3.35 0.50
N LEU A 173 -4.53 3.86 1.62
CA LEU A 173 -4.84 3.32 2.95
C LEU A 173 -6.26 3.68 3.36
N PRO A 174 -6.97 2.75 4.02
CA PRO A 174 -8.34 2.99 4.48
C PRO A 174 -8.38 4.15 5.49
N THR A 175 -9.40 4.96 5.38
CA THR A 175 -9.71 6.02 6.35
C THR A 175 -10.28 5.42 7.64
N VAL A 176 -10.30 6.21 8.72
CA VAL A 176 -10.93 5.80 10.00
C VAL A 176 -12.39 5.44 9.79
N ASP A 177 -13.11 6.21 9.00
CA ASP A 177 -14.53 5.99 8.70
C ASP A 177 -14.74 4.66 7.95
N GLU A 178 -13.86 4.34 7.01
CA GLU A 178 -13.89 3.06 6.30
C GLU A 178 -13.57 1.88 7.21
N LEU A 179 -12.57 2.02 8.10
CA LEU A 179 -12.23 0.99 9.08
C LEU A 179 -13.36 0.77 10.10
N SER A 180 -14.02 1.84 10.53
CA SER A 180 -15.18 1.77 11.42
C SER A 180 -16.38 1.12 10.73
N SER A 181 -16.66 1.51 9.49
CA SER A 181 -17.76 0.94 8.68
C SER A 181 -17.55 -0.55 8.41
N ALA A 182 -16.29 -0.99 8.30
CA ALA A 182 -15.90 -2.39 8.17
C ALA A 182 -15.92 -3.15 9.51
N GLY A 183 -16.22 -2.49 10.63
CA GLY A 183 -16.23 -3.09 11.97
C GLY A 183 -14.85 -3.49 12.50
N LEU A 184 -13.79 -2.94 11.91
CA LEU A 184 -12.40 -3.25 12.28
C LEU A 184 -11.91 -2.41 13.45
N ILE A 185 -12.52 -1.26 13.68
CA ILE A 185 -12.25 -0.37 14.82
C ILE A 185 -13.56 0.11 15.44
N ASP A 186 -13.56 0.26 16.75
CA ASP A 186 -14.68 0.78 17.50
C ASP A 186 -14.44 2.29 17.77
N THR A 187 -15.14 3.15 17.04
CA THR A 187 -14.96 4.60 17.14
C THR A 187 -15.42 5.19 18.47
N THR A 188 -16.17 4.43 19.26
CA THR A 188 -16.61 4.86 20.61
C THR A 188 -15.48 4.88 21.63
N THR A 189 -14.39 4.13 21.38
CA THR A 189 -13.24 3.98 22.28
C THR A 189 -11.97 4.66 21.77
N ILE A 190 -11.96 5.11 20.51
CA ILE A 190 -10.80 5.73 19.89
C ILE A 190 -11.00 7.24 19.81
N ASP A 191 -10.14 7.99 20.48
CA ASP A 191 -10.07 9.43 20.32
C ASP A 191 -9.76 9.74 18.84
N SER A 192 -10.69 10.43 18.17
CA SER A 192 -10.57 10.81 16.75
C SER A 192 -9.31 11.63 16.46
N SER A 193 -8.66 12.18 17.51
CA SER A 193 -7.37 12.86 17.41
C SER A 193 -6.24 11.93 16.94
N ILE A 194 -6.34 10.63 17.21
CA ILE A 194 -5.31 9.64 16.84
C ILE A 194 -5.18 9.50 15.33
N PHE A 195 -6.28 9.61 14.60
CA PHE A 195 -6.29 9.42 13.14
C PHE A 195 -6.53 10.72 12.34
N GLY A 196 -6.97 11.81 12.99
CA GLY A 196 -7.49 13.00 12.31
C GLY A 196 -6.53 14.20 12.17
N THR A 197 -5.34 14.17 12.75
CA THR A 197 -4.42 15.33 12.77
C THR A 197 -3.29 15.29 11.74
N GLY A 198 -3.11 14.21 11.01
CA GLY A 198 -2.13 14.11 9.93
C GLY A 198 -2.46 15.06 8.77
N LYS A 199 -1.48 15.82 8.29
CA LYS A 199 -1.62 16.74 7.15
C LYS A 199 -2.23 16.08 5.92
N PHE A 200 -2.02 14.77 5.78
CA PHE A 200 -2.50 13.94 4.68
C PHE A 200 -4.03 13.77 4.65
N PHE A 201 -4.67 13.74 5.81
CA PHE A 201 -6.13 13.61 5.93
C PHE A 201 -6.86 14.94 5.94
N LYS A 202 -6.19 16.06 6.26
CA LYS A 202 -6.83 17.39 6.24
C LYS A 202 -7.27 17.81 4.84
N GLU A 203 -6.55 17.42 3.78
CA GLU A 203 -6.93 17.75 2.41
C GLU A 203 -8.13 16.91 1.91
N GLN A 204 -8.24 15.65 2.34
CA GLN A 204 -9.38 14.81 1.96
C GLN A 204 -10.65 15.10 2.79
N SER A 205 -10.52 15.48 4.06
CA SER A 205 -11.67 15.79 4.90
C SER A 205 -12.30 17.15 4.58
N SER A 206 -11.55 18.13 4.07
CA SER A 206 -12.12 19.41 3.64
C SER A 206 -12.96 19.27 2.38
N SER A 207 -12.52 18.51 1.38
CA SER A 207 -13.28 18.31 0.13
C SER A 207 -14.54 17.45 0.30
N LYS A 208 -14.58 16.52 1.28
CA LYS A 208 -15.78 15.73 1.58
C LYS A 208 -16.79 16.45 2.51
N LYS A 209 -16.30 17.29 3.45
CA LYS A 209 -17.19 18.02 4.35
C LYS A 209 -18.03 19.09 3.62
N ASP A 210 -17.45 19.76 2.65
CA ASP A 210 -18.18 20.80 1.88
C ASP A 210 -19.32 20.19 1.05
N ASN A 211 -19.16 18.95 0.55
CA ASN A 211 -20.24 18.25 -0.16
C ASN A 211 -21.35 17.74 0.76
N ILE A 212 -21.03 17.25 1.96
CA ILE A 212 -22.04 16.69 2.88
C ILE A 212 -22.92 17.78 3.47
N TYR A 213 -22.36 18.95 3.78
CA TYR A 213 -23.16 20.07 4.31
C TYR A 213 -24.09 20.66 3.25
N SER A 214 -23.66 20.77 1.98
CA SER A 214 -24.52 21.21 0.88
C SER A 214 -25.67 20.22 0.62
N ASP A 215 -25.41 18.93 0.70
CA ASP A 215 -26.41 17.87 0.49
C ASP A 215 -27.43 17.83 1.63
N ILE A 216 -27.03 18.15 2.86
CA ILE A 216 -27.93 18.25 4.03
C ILE A 216 -28.78 19.50 3.96
N GLU A 217 -28.24 20.66 3.58
CA GLU A 217 -29.00 21.90 3.38
C GLU A 217 -30.06 21.75 2.27
N ASP A 218 -29.69 21.11 1.16
CA ASP A 218 -30.60 20.78 0.06
C ASP A 218 -31.71 19.79 0.47
N ALA A 219 -31.40 18.83 1.33
CA ALA A 219 -32.38 17.88 1.86
C ALA A 219 -33.36 18.53 2.83
N ILE A 220 -32.90 19.45 3.68
CA ILE A 220 -33.74 20.20 4.64
C ILE A 220 -34.64 21.21 3.91
N SER A 221 -34.13 21.85 2.85
CA SER A 221 -34.91 22.83 2.07
C SER A 221 -36.04 22.19 1.25
N LYS A 222 -35.94 20.90 0.92
CA LYS A 222 -36.94 20.12 0.16
C LYS A 222 -37.94 19.34 1.02
N ALA A 223 -37.80 19.40 2.34
CA ALA A 223 -38.78 18.77 3.24
C ALA A 223 -40.15 19.49 3.15
N PRO A 224 -41.28 18.79 2.92
CA PRO A 224 -42.58 19.41 2.85
C PRO A 224 -42.96 19.99 4.21
N LYS A 225 -43.27 21.29 4.23
CA LYS A 225 -43.87 21.94 5.41
C LYS A 225 -45.19 21.25 5.70
N THR A 226 -45.27 20.50 6.77
CA THR A 226 -46.54 20.03 7.31
C THR A 226 -47.23 21.20 7.95
N ASP A 227 -48.24 21.76 7.24
CA ASP A 227 -49.19 22.69 7.80
C ASP A 227 -50.00 21.99 8.90
N LYS A 228 -50.03 22.65 10.05
CA LYS A 228 -51.06 22.47 11.09
C LYS A 228 -51.96 23.65 11.09
#